data_b01ecba426ac5d41c60aaaaa53ce499d
#
_entry.id   b01ecba426ac5d41c60aaaaa53ce499d
#
_cell.length_a   1.000
_cell.length_b   1.000
_cell.length_c   1.000
_cell.angle_alpha   90.00
_cell.angle_beta   90.00
_cell.angle_gamma   90.00
#
_symmetry.space_group_name_H-M   'P 1'
#
loop_
_entity.id
_entity.type
_entity.pdbx_description
1 polymer ?
#
loop_
_entity_poly.entity_id
_entity_poly.type
_entity_poly.pdbx_seq_one_letter_code
_entity_poly.pdbx_strand_id
1 'polypeptide(L)'
;PYVKGKKVICAKRLPHNPFTKLYMYYKNITSRVIVTDDYNRYLRHFQLRQSQRVVQLWHACGAFKKFGQRGTNMSIAADHAYHVQYNMVTVSSDRIRSIYADAFDIDVHKVKALGCPRTDAFYDEKLMDETKQKVYAAHPEFKDRYVIVYAPTFRDIGDDRTQFKPDLDFDKLSKDL
;
A
#
# COMPACT_ATOMS: atom_id res chain seq x y z
N PRO A 1 -15.50 -2.00 11.99
CA PRO A 1 -16.39 -1.34 12.94
C PRO A 1 -16.66 0.13 12.59
N TYR A 2 -15.73 0.84 11.95
CA TYR A 2 -15.86 2.30 11.66
C TYR A 2 -16.72 2.64 10.43
N VAL A 3 -17.15 1.65 9.67
CA VAL A 3 -18.02 1.81 8.48
C VAL A 3 -19.40 1.18 8.68
N LYS A 4 -19.86 1.07 9.93
CA LYS A 4 -21.18 0.53 10.27
C LYS A 4 -22.29 1.25 9.47
N GLY A 5 -23.15 0.49 8.84
CA GLY A 5 -24.24 1.04 8.00
C GLY A 5 -23.81 1.51 6.60
N LYS A 6 -22.56 1.35 6.19
CA LYS A 6 -22.07 1.65 4.84
C LYS A 6 -21.77 0.38 4.06
N LYS A 7 -22.10 0.37 2.78
CA LYS A 7 -21.73 -0.72 1.86
C LYS A 7 -20.28 -0.52 1.43
N VAL A 8 -19.40 -1.41 1.88
CA VAL A 8 -17.97 -1.41 1.52
C VAL A 8 -17.71 -2.52 0.52
N ILE A 9 -16.94 -2.23 -0.53
CA ILE A 9 -16.50 -3.17 -1.55
C ILE A 9 -14.98 -3.18 -1.55
N CYS A 10 -14.38 -4.35 -1.26
CA CYS A 10 -12.94 -4.55 -1.31
C CYS A 10 -12.55 -5.16 -2.65
N ALA A 11 -11.83 -4.40 -3.49
CA ALA A 11 -11.42 -4.82 -4.82
C ALA A 11 -10.47 -6.04 -4.81
N LYS A 12 -9.61 -6.14 -3.81
CA LYS A 12 -8.62 -7.24 -3.68
C LYS A 12 -9.26 -8.62 -3.53
N ARG A 13 -10.53 -8.70 -3.11
CA ARG A 13 -11.27 -9.95 -2.92
C ARG A 13 -12.05 -10.39 -4.15
N LEU A 14 -11.97 -9.64 -5.23
CA LEU A 14 -12.71 -9.92 -6.46
C LEU A 14 -11.86 -10.72 -7.45
N PRO A 15 -12.45 -11.67 -8.20
CA PRO A 15 -11.74 -12.45 -9.18
C PRO A 15 -11.23 -11.58 -10.35
N HIS A 16 -10.12 -11.99 -10.96
CA HIS A 16 -9.48 -11.26 -12.07
C HIS A 16 -10.07 -11.71 -13.41
N ASN A 17 -11.17 -11.06 -13.86
CA ASN A 17 -11.82 -11.33 -15.14
C ASN A 17 -12.45 -10.04 -15.75
N PRO A 18 -12.89 -10.06 -17.03
CA PRO A 18 -13.47 -8.88 -17.70
C PRO A 18 -14.71 -8.32 -17.00
N PHE A 19 -15.57 -9.18 -16.46
CA PHE A 19 -16.78 -8.75 -15.75
C PHE A 19 -16.44 -8.00 -14.46
N THR A 20 -15.43 -8.47 -13.74
CA THR A 20 -14.93 -7.77 -12.55
C THR A 20 -14.32 -6.41 -12.92
N LYS A 21 -13.62 -6.30 -14.04
CA LYS A 21 -13.10 -5.01 -14.50
C LYS A 21 -14.22 -4.02 -14.79
N LEU A 22 -15.26 -4.45 -15.49
CA LEU A 22 -16.44 -3.62 -15.78
C LEU A 22 -17.17 -3.23 -14.49
N TYR A 23 -17.36 -4.20 -13.59
CA TYR A 23 -17.96 -3.96 -12.28
C TYR A 23 -17.15 -2.93 -11.47
N MET A 24 -15.83 -3.04 -11.44
CA MET A 24 -14.95 -2.10 -10.74
C MET A 24 -14.98 -0.71 -11.37
N TYR A 25 -15.05 -0.63 -12.70
CA TYR A 25 -15.22 0.63 -13.40
C TYR A 25 -16.53 1.31 -13.00
N TYR A 26 -17.64 0.56 -13.06
CA TYR A 26 -18.95 1.03 -12.60
C TYR A 26 -18.91 1.49 -11.14
N LYS A 27 -18.24 0.73 -10.25
CA LYS A 27 -18.14 1.09 -8.82
C LYS A 27 -17.30 2.33 -8.58
N ASN A 28 -16.21 2.52 -9.30
CA ASN A 28 -15.43 3.75 -9.20
C ASN A 28 -16.25 4.97 -9.63
N ILE A 29 -17.05 4.87 -10.70
CA ILE A 29 -17.90 5.96 -11.16
C ILE A 29 -19.04 6.25 -10.16
N THR A 30 -19.62 5.24 -9.53
CA THR A 30 -20.83 5.38 -8.71
C THR A 30 -20.58 5.52 -7.21
N SER A 31 -19.40 5.17 -6.73
CA SER A 31 -19.06 5.28 -5.31
C SER A 31 -18.96 6.72 -4.85
N ARG A 32 -19.44 7.00 -3.65
CA ARG A 32 -19.31 8.32 -3.01
C ARG A 32 -17.88 8.57 -2.51
N VAL A 33 -17.24 7.53 -2.01
CA VAL A 33 -15.87 7.57 -1.52
C VAL A 33 -15.08 6.42 -2.14
N ILE A 34 -13.92 6.71 -2.68
CA ILE A 34 -12.95 5.77 -3.21
C ILE A 34 -11.73 5.84 -2.29
N VAL A 35 -11.37 4.71 -1.70
CA VAL A 35 -10.14 4.58 -0.89
C VAL A 35 -9.18 3.70 -1.67
N THR A 36 -7.95 4.15 -1.82
CA THR A 36 -6.91 3.43 -2.55
C THR A 36 -5.58 3.47 -1.77
N ASP A 37 -4.79 2.44 -1.90
CA ASP A 37 -3.46 2.32 -1.28
C ASP A 37 -2.34 2.19 -2.33
N ASP A 38 -2.71 2.29 -3.61
CA ASP A 38 -1.82 2.23 -4.77
C ASP A 38 -2.43 3.02 -5.93
N TYR A 39 -1.83 2.93 -7.12
CA TYR A 39 -2.36 3.52 -8.35
C TYR A 39 -3.74 2.92 -8.70
N ASN A 40 -4.77 3.74 -8.69
CA ASN A 40 -6.08 3.33 -9.16
C ASN A 40 -6.25 3.69 -10.64
N ARG A 41 -5.97 2.70 -11.52
CA ARG A 41 -6.00 2.87 -12.98
C ARG A 41 -7.34 3.39 -13.53
N TYR A 42 -8.42 3.23 -12.79
CA TYR A 42 -9.74 3.69 -13.24
C TYR A 42 -9.88 5.21 -13.18
N LEU A 43 -9.22 5.87 -12.23
CA LEU A 43 -9.34 7.31 -12.00
C LEU A 43 -8.91 8.17 -13.20
N ARG A 44 -8.01 7.67 -14.02
CA ARG A 44 -7.56 8.40 -15.23
C ARG A 44 -8.56 8.44 -16.37
N HIS A 45 -9.63 7.63 -16.30
CA HIS A 45 -10.59 7.45 -17.40
C HIS A 45 -11.91 8.20 -17.21
N PHE A 46 -12.09 8.89 -16.09
CA PHE A 46 -13.27 9.69 -15.83
C PHE A 46 -12.96 10.81 -14.84
N GLN A 47 -13.77 11.86 -14.89
CA GLN A 47 -13.71 12.91 -13.90
C GLN A 47 -14.67 12.61 -12.74
N LEU A 48 -14.21 12.91 -11.52
CA LEU A 48 -15.04 12.76 -10.32
C LEU A 48 -16.21 13.74 -10.34
N ARG A 49 -17.35 13.26 -9.89
CA ARG A 49 -18.48 14.14 -9.58
C ARG A 49 -18.16 14.95 -8.32
N GLN A 50 -18.77 16.12 -8.17
CA GLN A 50 -18.56 16.98 -6.98
C GLN A 50 -18.82 16.28 -5.65
N SER A 51 -19.75 15.29 -5.64
CA SER A 51 -20.10 14.51 -4.47
C SER A 51 -19.13 13.35 -4.16
N GLN A 52 -18.18 13.05 -5.06
CA GLN A 52 -17.23 11.96 -4.88
C GLN A 52 -15.96 12.45 -4.19
N ARG A 53 -15.32 11.58 -3.45
CA ARG A 53 -14.02 11.82 -2.80
C ARG A 53 -13.09 10.64 -3.02
N VAL A 54 -11.83 10.95 -3.30
CA VAL A 54 -10.75 9.96 -3.38
C VAL A 54 -9.78 10.19 -2.25
N VAL A 55 -9.54 9.15 -1.47
CA VAL A 55 -8.59 9.11 -0.37
C VAL A 55 -7.48 8.13 -0.74
N GLN A 56 -6.27 8.64 -0.83
CA GLN A 56 -5.06 7.82 -1.04
C GLN A 56 -4.40 7.57 0.32
N LEU A 57 -4.31 6.32 0.72
CA LEU A 57 -3.63 5.91 1.95
C LEU A 57 -2.14 5.63 1.71
N TRP A 58 -1.80 5.32 0.45
CA TRP A 58 -0.51 4.80 0.04
C TRP A 58 -0.12 3.53 0.81
N HIS A 59 1.04 2.97 0.48
CA HIS A 59 1.50 1.71 1.09
C HIS A 59 2.87 1.83 1.76
N ALA A 60 3.40 3.04 1.87
CA ALA A 60 4.66 3.34 2.54
C ALA A 60 4.45 4.33 3.69
N CYS A 61 5.09 4.08 4.83
CA CYS A 61 5.01 4.95 6.00
C CYS A 61 5.94 6.17 5.90
N GLY A 62 6.86 6.18 4.93
CA GLY A 62 7.86 7.23 4.73
C GLY A 62 8.19 7.43 3.26
N ALA A 63 9.22 8.21 2.98
CA ALA A 63 9.69 8.57 1.65
C ALA A 63 11.09 8.02 1.37
N PHE A 64 11.31 6.72 1.58
CA PHE A 64 12.61 6.06 1.42
C PHE A 64 12.97 5.75 -0.03
N LYS A 65 11.98 5.66 -0.91
CA LYS A 65 12.16 5.42 -2.35
C LYS A 65 11.49 6.53 -3.12
N LYS A 66 11.98 6.80 -4.33
CA LYS A 66 11.27 7.65 -5.28
C LYS A 66 9.96 6.97 -5.68
N PHE A 67 8.88 7.74 -5.76
CA PHE A 67 7.55 7.29 -6.15
C PHE A 67 6.78 8.43 -6.82
N GLY A 68 5.63 8.15 -7.38
CA GLY A 68 4.86 9.10 -8.16
C GLY A 68 5.70 9.64 -9.31
N GLN A 69 5.59 10.90 -9.61
CA GLN A 69 6.35 11.55 -10.70
C GLN A 69 7.87 11.47 -10.54
N ARG A 70 8.39 11.22 -9.34
CA ARG A 70 9.82 11.13 -9.05
C ARG A 70 10.40 9.72 -9.25
N GLY A 71 9.57 8.69 -9.38
CA GLY A 71 10.00 7.29 -9.42
C GLY A 71 9.40 6.44 -10.54
N THR A 72 8.56 7.02 -11.37
CA THR A 72 7.91 6.30 -12.47
C THR A 72 8.72 6.35 -13.77
N ASN A 73 8.58 5.29 -14.57
CA ASN A 73 9.02 5.26 -15.96
C ASN A 73 7.95 5.81 -16.93
N MET A 74 6.79 6.17 -16.42
CA MET A 74 5.73 6.83 -17.20
C MET A 74 6.08 8.28 -17.50
N SER A 75 5.46 8.85 -18.52
CA SER A 75 5.53 10.31 -18.71
C SER A 75 4.86 11.03 -17.54
N ILE A 76 5.34 12.24 -17.22
CA ILE A 76 4.79 13.08 -16.14
C ILE A 76 3.27 13.25 -16.30
N ALA A 77 2.78 13.50 -17.52
CA ALA A 77 1.36 13.65 -17.79
C ALA A 77 0.56 12.38 -17.53
N ALA A 78 1.10 11.20 -17.85
CA ALA A 78 0.45 9.92 -17.61
C ALA A 78 0.39 9.61 -16.11
N ASP A 79 1.44 9.92 -15.36
CA ASP A 79 1.48 9.73 -13.91
C ASP A 79 0.54 10.71 -13.19
N HIS A 80 0.56 12.00 -13.58
CA HIS A 80 -0.35 13.02 -13.05
C HIS A 80 -1.82 12.63 -13.16
N ALA A 81 -2.22 11.98 -14.27
CA ALA A 81 -3.61 11.55 -14.48
C ALA A 81 -4.13 10.55 -13.41
N TYR A 82 -3.24 9.87 -12.69
CA TYR A 82 -3.64 9.03 -11.54
C TYR A 82 -3.91 9.85 -10.28
N HIS A 83 -3.20 10.96 -10.11
CA HIS A 83 -3.08 11.65 -8.82
C HIS A 83 -3.92 12.93 -8.75
N VAL A 84 -4.17 13.58 -9.88
CA VAL A 84 -4.87 14.89 -9.96
C VAL A 84 -6.21 14.90 -9.22
N GLN A 85 -6.89 13.77 -9.17
CA GLN A 85 -8.21 13.64 -8.57
C GLN A 85 -8.20 13.29 -7.06
N TYR A 86 -7.03 13.16 -6.44
CA TYR A 86 -6.98 12.94 -4.99
C TYR A 86 -7.52 14.15 -4.24
N ASN A 87 -8.46 13.89 -3.34
CA ASN A 87 -8.98 14.89 -2.41
C ASN A 87 -8.21 14.91 -1.10
N MET A 88 -7.67 13.74 -0.71
CA MET A 88 -6.86 13.60 0.48
C MET A 88 -5.83 12.50 0.28
N VAL A 89 -4.61 12.73 0.78
CA VAL A 89 -3.54 11.75 0.91
C VAL A 89 -3.15 11.69 2.37
N THR A 90 -3.03 10.49 2.95
CA THR A 90 -2.59 10.32 4.33
C THR A 90 -1.10 10.01 4.40
N VAL A 91 -0.42 10.60 5.38
CA VAL A 91 1.01 10.38 5.64
C VAL A 91 1.25 10.23 7.14
N SER A 92 2.41 9.65 7.50
CA SER A 92 2.76 9.36 8.89
C SER A 92 3.12 10.61 9.72
N SER A 93 3.58 11.69 9.08
CA SER A 93 3.97 12.91 9.79
C SER A 93 3.90 14.15 8.91
N ASP A 94 3.86 15.34 9.53
CA ASP A 94 3.88 16.61 8.82
C ASP A 94 5.18 16.83 8.02
N ARG A 95 6.29 16.26 8.47
CA ARG A 95 7.61 16.42 7.83
C ARG A 95 7.66 15.89 6.40
N ILE A 96 6.83 14.89 6.06
CA ILE A 96 6.84 14.27 4.73
C ILE A 96 5.69 14.75 3.84
N ARG A 97 4.84 15.67 4.29
CA ARG A 97 3.70 16.17 3.51
C ARG A 97 4.13 16.80 2.19
N SER A 98 5.14 17.66 2.22
CA SER A 98 5.67 18.33 1.02
C SER A 98 6.25 17.34 0.02
N ILE A 99 6.90 16.27 0.51
CA ILE A 99 7.49 15.23 -0.36
C ILE A 99 6.38 14.47 -1.11
N TYR A 100 5.29 14.13 -0.42
CA TYR A 100 4.14 13.46 -1.04
C TYR A 100 3.37 14.38 -1.98
N ALA A 101 3.24 15.66 -1.63
CA ALA A 101 2.62 16.66 -2.50
C ALA A 101 3.40 16.81 -3.82
N ASP A 102 4.74 16.91 -3.74
CA ASP A 102 5.62 16.96 -4.89
C ASP A 102 5.59 15.67 -5.71
N ALA A 103 5.64 14.50 -5.05
CA ALA A 103 5.63 13.21 -5.75
C ALA A 103 4.33 12.95 -6.52
N PHE A 104 3.19 13.43 -6.03
CA PHE A 104 1.89 13.26 -6.66
C PHE A 104 1.43 14.49 -7.47
N ASP A 105 2.22 15.55 -7.49
CA ASP A 105 1.89 16.83 -8.13
C ASP A 105 0.50 17.34 -7.72
N ILE A 106 0.30 17.47 -6.41
CA ILE A 106 -0.95 17.94 -5.80
C ILE A 106 -0.67 19.01 -4.75
N ASP A 107 -1.72 19.79 -4.43
CA ASP A 107 -1.63 20.78 -3.36
C ASP A 107 -1.31 20.09 -2.01
N VAL A 108 -0.32 20.64 -1.28
CA VAL A 108 0.11 20.15 0.04
C VAL A 108 -1.03 20.17 1.08
N HIS A 109 -2.03 21.02 0.90
CA HIS A 109 -3.21 21.04 1.76
C HIS A 109 -4.07 19.76 1.66
N LYS A 110 -3.96 19.02 0.55
CA LYS A 110 -4.60 17.69 0.40
C LYS A 110 -3.85 16.60 1.15
N VAL A 111 -2.58 16.82 1.52
CA VAL A 111 -1.77 15.83 2.27
C VAL A 111 -1.94 16.06 3.76
N LYS A 112 -2.42 15.03 4.48
CA LYS A 112 -2.75 15.10 5.91
C LYS A 112 -1.92 14.11 6.71
N ALA A 113 -1.30 14.58 7.78
CA ALA A 113 -0.56 13.75 8.72
C ALA A 113 -1.53 13.03 9.70
N LEU A 114 -2.19 11.99 9.20
CA LEU A 114 -3.18 11.21 9.95
C LEU A 114 -2.67 9.83 10.37
N GLY A 115 -1.39 9.56 10.16
CA GLY A 115 -0.81 8.24 10.39
C GLY A 115 -0.83 7.34 9.14
N CYS A 116 -0.42 6.11 9.34
CA CYS A 116 -0.42 5.07 8.32
C CYS A 116 -1.37 3.94 8.78
N PRO A 117 -2.57 3.79 8.17
CA PRO A 117 -3.56 2.80 8.64
C PRO A 117 -3.06 1.36 8.65
N ARG A 118 -2.05 1.05 7.83
CA ARG A 118 -1.42 -0.29 7.81
C ARG A 118 -0.78 -0.66 9.15
N THR A 119 -0.29 0.32 9.90
CA THR A 119 0.38 0.10 11.19
C THR A 119 -0.59 -0.12 12.34
N ASP A 120 -1.88 0.15 12.17
CA ASP A 120 -2.89 -0.02 13.23
C ASP A 120 -2.96 -1.48 13.71
N ALA A 121 -2.67 -2.44 12.81
CA ALA A 121 -2.62 -3.85 13.16
C ALA A 121 -1.58 -4.20 14.24
N PHE A 122 -0.51 -3.42 14.37
CA PHE A 122 0.52 -3.63 15.40
C PHE A 122 0.10 -3.17 16.80
N TYR A 123 -0.98 -2.41 16.90
CA TYR A 123 -1.55 -1.93 18.15
C TYR A 123 -2.81 -2.69 18.56
N ASP A 124 -3.24 -3.66 17.76
CA ASP A 124 -4.35 -4.58 18.07
C ASP A 124 -3.78 -5.83 18.74
N GLU A 125 -3.70 -5.82 20.06
CA GLU A 125 -3.15 -6.92 20.87
C GLU A 125 -3.86 -8.25 20.58
N LYS A 126 -5.20 -8.23 20.44
CA LYS A 126 -5.97 -9.42 20.12
C LYS A 126 -5.57 -10.00 18.77
N LEU A 127 -5.46 -9.15 17.75
CA LEU A 127 -5.02 -9.57 16.41
C LEU A 127 -3.60 -10.12 16.44
N MET A 128 -2.71 -9.48 17.21
CA MET A 128 -1.33 -9.93 17.37
C MET A 128 -1.26 -11.31 18.02
N ASP A 129 -2.00 -11.54 19.11
CA ASP A 129 -2.05 -12.82 19.80
C ASP A 129 -2.67 -13.92 18.93
N GLU A 130 -3.78 -13.66 18.28
CA GLU A 130 -4.40 -14.61 17.34
C GLU A 130 -3.45 -14.97 16.19
N THR A 131 -2.70 -14.00 15.68
CA THR A 131 -1.72 -14.21 14.59
C THR A 131 -0.54 -15.03 15.07
N LYS A 132 -0.02 -14.75 16.28
CA LYS A 132 1.05 -15.52 16.92
C LYS A 132 0.65 -17.00 17.10
N GLN A 133 -0.57 -17.26 17.58
CA GLN A 133 -1.08 -18.62 17.73
C GLN A 133 -1.19 -19.35 16.38
N LYS A 134 -1.64 -18.67 15.33
CA LYS A 134 -1.69 -19.25 13.97
C LYS A 134 -0.29 -19.59 13.44
N VAL A 135 0.70 -18.71 13.67
CA VAL A 135 2.08 -18.97 13.26
C VAL A 135 2.65 -20.19 14.01
N TYR A 136 2.44 -20.29 15.33
CA TYR A 136 2.93 -21.42 16.12
C TYR A 136 2.19 -22.72 15.81
N ALA A 137 0.93 -22.66 15.39
CA ALA A 137 0.20 -23.84 14.94
C ALA A 137 0.72 -24.35 13.58
N ALA A 138 1.10 -23.43 12.68
CA ALA A 138 1.68 -23.77 11.37
C ALA A 138 3.17 -24.17 11.45
N HIS A 139 3.90 -23.61 12.42
CA HIS A 139 5.35 -23.75 12.62
C HIS A 139 5.64 -24.03 14.10
N PRO A 140 5.36 -25.24 14.59
CA PRO A 140 5.61 -25.60 16.00
C PRO A 140 7.07 -25.44 16.42
N GLU A 141 7.99 -25.57 15.46
CA GLU A 141 9.43 -25.42 15.64
C GLU A 141 9.85 -24.00 16.06
N PHE A 142 9.00 -22.99 15.88
CA PHE A 142 9.28 -21.62 16.30
C PHE A 142 8.99 -21.35 17.78
N LYS A 143 8.22 -22.27 18.41
CA LYS A 143 7.88 -22.15 19.81
C LYS A 143 9.17 -22.28 20.65
N ASP A 144 9.31 -21.38 21.62
CA ASP A 144 10.45 -21.34 22.54
C ASP A 144 11.82 -21.12 21.85
N ARG A 145 11.80 -20.50 20.66
CA ARG A 145 13.01 -20.12 19.92
C ARG A 145 13.00 -18.63 19.56
N TYR A 146 14.19 -18.06 19.40
CA TYR A 146 14.34 -16.78 18.73
C TYR A 146 14.16 -16.98 17.21
N VAL A 147 13.25 -16.23 16.62
CA VAL A 147 12.99 -16.28 15.18
C VAL A 147 13.56 -15.03 14.53
N ILE A 148 14.52 -15.20 13.65
CA ILE A 148 15.12 -14.13 12.87
C ILE A 148 14.54 -14.19 11.46
N VAL A 149 13.95 -13.08 11.00
CA VAL A 149 13.38 -12.97 9.65
C VAL A 149 14.33 -12.14 8.78
N TYR A 150 14.98 -12.77 7.83
CA TYR A 150 15.74 -12.10 6.79
C TYR A 150 14.83 -11.80 5.58
N ALA A 151 14.44 -10.55 5.41
CA ALA A 151 13.50 -10.11 4.37
C ALA A 151 14.12 -9.00 3.50
N PRO A 152 15.10 -9.30 2.66
CA PRO A 152 15.75 -8.29 1.82
C PRO A 152 14.79 -7.74 0.77
N THR A 153 15.02 -6.49 0.36
CA THR A 153 14.31 -5.89 -0.76
C THR A 153 14.68 -6.64 -2.05
N PHE A 154 13.69 -7.02 -2.84
CA PHE A 154 13.91 -7.58 -4.17
C PHE A 154 14.75 -6.61 -5.04
N ARG A 155 15.54 -7.17 -5.93
CA ARG A 155 16.30 -6.43 -6.95
C ARG A 155 15.79 -6.85 -8.31
N ASP A 156 15.43 -5.89 -9.15
CA ASP A 156 15.20 -6.12 -10.57
C ASP A 156 16.57 -6.17 -11.25
N ILE A 157 17.11 -7.37 -11.43
CA ILE A 157 18.32 -7.61 -12.21
C ILE A 157 17.86 -8.10 -13.59
N GLY A 158 17.49 -7.16 -14.45
CA GLY A 158 16.90 -7.48 -15.76
C GLY A 158 15.56 -8.21 -15.62
N ASP A 159 15.26 -9.13 -16.55
CA ASP A 159 14.02 -9.91 -16.55
C ASP A 159 14.03 -11.10 -15.57
N ASP A 160 15.17 -11.37 -14.93
CA ASP A 160 15.32 -12.54 -14.04
C ASP A 160 15.28 -12.14 -12.55
N ARG A 161 14.07 -12.23 -11.98
CA ARG A 161 13.83 -12.01 -10.55
C ARG A 161 14.37 -13.11 -9.65
N THR A 162 14.88 -14.20 -10.23
CA THR A 162 15.31 -15.39 -9.48
C THR A 162 16.77 -15.36 -9.03
N GLN A 163 17.58 -14.40 -9.53
CA GLN A 163 19.03 -14.34 -9.26
C GLN A 163 19.43 -13.54 -8.02
N PHE A 164 18.49 -13.24 -7.11
CA PHE A 164 18.89 -12.64 -5.84
C PHE A 164 19.70 -13.63 -5.01
N LYS A 165 21.00 -13.38 -4.88
CA LYS A 165 21.87 -14.09 -3.93
C LYS A 165 21.91 -13.26 -2.65
N PRO A 166 21.53 -13.83 -1.48
CA PRO A 166 21.67 -13.12 -0.22
C PRO A 166 23.15 -12.88 0.08
N ASP A 167 23.50 -11.66 0.48
CA ASP A 167 24.86 -11.31 0.94
C ASP A 167 25.15 -11.83 2.36
N LEU A 168 24.23 -12.58 2.95
CA LEU A 168 24.32 -13.10 4.30
C LEU A 168 24.81 -14.55 4.25
N ASP A 169 25.92 -14.83 4.94
CA ASP A 169 26.41 -16.18 5.19
C ASP A 169 25.63 -16.79 6.37
N PHE A 170 24.63 -17.61 6.03
CA PHE A 170 23.76 -18.23 7.02
C PHE A 170 24.49 -19.28 7.87
N ASP A 171 25.49 -19.95 7.31
CA ASP A 171 26.29 -20.97 8.03
C ASP A 171 27.17 -20.32 9.10
N LYS A 172 27.74 -19.15 8.76
CA LYS A 172 28.50 -18.35 9.72
C LYS A 172 27.58 -17.79 10.79
N LEU A 173 26.44 -17.17 10.38
CA LEU A 173 25.48 -16.62 11.32
C LEU A 173 24.96 -17.67 12.31
N SER A 174 24.69 -18.90 11.82
CA SER A 174 24.21 -19.99 12.67
C SER A 174 25.26 -20.50 13.68
N LYS A 175 26.55 -20.25 13.43
CA LYS A 175 27.63 -20.60 14.37
C LYS A 175 27.91 -19.53 15.39
N ASP A 176 27.55 -18.27 15.05
CA ASP A 176 27.82 -17.09 15.87
C ASP A 176 26.65 -16.78 16.83
N LEU A 177 25.49 -17.44 16.66
CA LEU A 177 24.28 -17.35 17.50
C LEU A 177 24.17 -18.52 18.48
#